data_479bed2a1a937e3a3f6525a4ce26654f
#
_entry.id   479bed2a1a937e3a3f6525a4ce26654f
#
_cell.length_a   1.000
_cell.length_b   1.000
_cell.length_c   1.000
_cell.angle_alpha   90.00
_cell.angle_beta   90.00
_cell.angle_gamma   90.00
#
_symmetry.space_group_name_H-M   'P 1'
#
loop_
_entity.id
_entity.type
_entity.pdbx_description
1 polymer ?
#
loop_
_entity_poly.entity_id
_entity_poly.type
_entity_poly.pdbx_seq_one_letter_code
_entity_poly.pdbx_strand_id
1 'polypeptide(L)'
;LFDGKLGDVTALRATRTSEINHSAPYYVIANTSDSAVKAVNQAIRQGKKVYLTDDGYIVDTPTFENLLGDYAIYGDALYKVPNGPSLKALKVYSPPHQFYWAGVDSPTHTALALKNLGFDLVDTPEEADVVVLESNNFDKSLVGLKPTIVVGGSAMQRLEKLGLIDGFDAEKFSGGSDFEGLMKAIIDDQDPLTSGYNKNDLFYSNSGNWIAKAPANFKTLATIAGSDYYIAGWWPGNEKLANKIVAISGKY
;
A
#
# COMPACT_ATOMS: atom_id res chain seq x y z
N LEU A 1 -32.86 13.23 4.54
CA LEU A 1 -32.58 14.03 5.74
C LEU A 1 -32.85 13.15 6.94
N PHE A 2 -31.82 12.82 7.68
CA PHE A 2 -31.86 12.00 8.87
C PHE A 2 -32.24 12.94 10.04
N ASP A 3 -33.46 12.83 10.54
CA ASP A 3 -33.94 13.62 11.66
C ASP A 3 -34.00 12.78 12.96
N GLY A 4 -32.91 12.03 13.19
CA GLY A 4 -32.76 11.22 14.39
C GLY A 4 -31.91 11.94 15.43
N LYS A 5 -32.43 12.12 16.63
CA LYS A 5 -31.62 12.50 17.80
C LYS A 5 -30.62 11.38 18.07
N LEU A 6 -29.31 11.69 18.00
CA LEU A 6 -28.29 10.82 18.54
C LEU A 6 -28.50 10.70 20.05
N GLY A 7 -28.76 9.50 20.53
CA GLY A 7 -28.71 9.20 21.97
C GLY A 7 -27.28 9.32 22.50
N ASP A 8 -27.13 9.22 23.80
CA ASP A 8 -25.82 9.27 24.44
C ASP A 8 -24.87 8.24 23.84
N VAL A 9 -23.81 8.70 23.21
CA VAL A 9 -22.75 7.85 22.65
C VAL A 9 -21.78 7.52 23.76
N THR A 10 -21.86 6.32 24.31
CA THR A 10 -20.84 5.79 25.20
C THR A 10 -19.72 5.22 24.34
N ALA A 11 -18.52 5.76 24.47
CA ALA A 11 -17.34 5.22 23.80
C ALA A 11 -17.07 3.80 24.32
N LEU A 12 -17.34 2.80 23.52
CA LEU A 12 -16.92 1.42 23.80
C LEU A 12 -15.40 1.33 23.54
N ARG A 13 -14.62 1.39 24.60
CA ARG A 13 -13.23 0.91 24.57
C ARG A 13 -13.30 -0.62 24.64
N ALA A 14 -13.12 -1.29 23.53
CA ALA A 14 -12.82 -2.70 23.52
C ALA A 14 -11.39 -2.86 24.05
N THR A 15 -11.24 -3.11 25.35
CA THR A 15 -9.99 -3.62 25.93
C THR A 15 -9.90 -5.10 25.51
N ARG A 16 -9.18 -5.39 24.44
CA ARG A 16 -8.72 -6.75 24.18
C ARG A 16 -7.49 -7.01 25.03
N THR A 17 -7.66 -7.73 26.11
CA THR A 17 -6.56 -8.38 26.82
C THR A 17 -6.24 -9.66 26.03
N SER A 18 -5.31 -9.58 25.08
CA SER A 18 -4.60 -10.78 24.65
C SER A 18 -3.77 -11.22 25.84
N GLU A 19 -3.98 -12.43 26.34
CA GLU A 19 -3.08 -12.99 27.34
C GLU A 19 -1.70 -13.13 26.70
N ILE A 20 -0.73 -12.36 27.22
CA ILE A 20 0.64 -12.42 26.72
C ILE A 20 1.32 -13.63 27.35
N ASN A 21 1.81 -14.53 26.50
CA ASN A 21 2.65 -15.61 26.94
C ASN A 21 4.10 -15.14 27.12
N HIS A 22 4.45 -14.71 28.32
CA HIS A 22 5.80 -14.22 28.64
C HIS A 22 6.92 -15.27 28.51
N SER A 23 6.58 -16.55 28.32
CA SER A 23 7.59 -17.57 28.02
C SER A 23 8.02 -17.58 26.56
N ALA A 24 7.24 -16.97 25.67
CA ALA A 24 7.60 -16.82 24.26
C ALA A 24 8.57 -15.64 24.10
N PRO A 25 9.71 -15.80 23.42
CA PRO A 25 10.66 -14.71 23.22
C PRO A 25 10.21 -13.70 22.15
N TYR A 26 9.31 -14.09 21.24
CA TYR A 26 8.84 -13.27 20.12
C TYR A 26 7.35 -13.44 19.88
N TYR A 27 6.80 -12.49 19.13
CA TYR A 27 5.43 -12.52 18.59
C TYR A 27 5.42 -12.22 17.10
N VAL A 28 4.55 -12.92 16.36
CA VAL A 28 4.25 -12.63 14.95
C VAL A 28 2.98 -11.80 14.90
N ILE A 29 3.06 -10.59 14.37
CA ILE A 29 1.94 -9.68 14.13
C ILE A 29 1.54 -9.82 12.67
N ALA A 30 0.29 -10.24 12.39
CA ALA A 30 -0.19 -10.33 11.01
C ALA A 30 -0.12 -8.97 10.29
N ASN A 31 0.41 -8.94 9.07
CA ASN A 31 0.59 -7.72 8.27
C ASN A 31 -0.65 -7.31 7.46
N THR A 32 -1.83 -7.64 7.94
CA THR A 32 -3.11 -7.48 7.23
C THR A 32 -3.93 -6.26 7.67
N SER A 33 -3.38 -5.39 8.51
CA SER A 33 -4.11 -4.21 8.99
C SER A 33 -3.23 -2.96 9.08
N ASP A 34 -3.85 -1.79 8.91
CA ASP A 34 -3.21 -0.49 9.12
C ASP A 34 -2.62 -0.36 10.53
N SER A 35 -3.30 -0.90 11.54
CA SER A 35 -2.84 -0.89 12.93
C SER A 35 -1.53 -1.65 13.09
N ALA A 36 -1.37 -2.79 12.40
CA ALA A 36 -0.13 -3.56 12.42
C ALA A 36 1.02 -2.77 11.79
N VAL A 37 0.79 -2.15 10.62
CA VAL A 37 1.80 -1.33 9.94
C VAL A 37 2.20 -0.12 10.80
N LYS A 38 1.24 0.58 11.41
CA LYS A 38 1.50 1.71 12.33
C LYS A 38 2.32 1.29 13.54
N ALA A 39 1.92 0.20 14.17
CA ALA A 39 2.61 -0.35 15.32
C ALA A 39 4.07 -0.70 15.01
N VAL A 40 4.28 -1.38 13.89
CA VAL A 40 5.61 -1.78 13.40
C VAL A 40 6.47 -0.57 13.07
N ASN A 41 5.95 0.42 12.37
CA ASN A 41 6.69 1.65 12.07
C ASN A 41 7.05 2.42 13.36
N GLN A 42 6.17 2.43 14.36
CA GLN A 42 6.50 2.99 15.68
C GLN A 42 7.65 2.23 16.34
N ALA A 43 7.59 0.90 16.36
CA ALA A 43 8.66 0.07 16.93
C ALA A 43 10.00 0.32 16.24
N ILE A 44 10.03 0.37 14.92
CA ILE A 44 11.25 0.64 14.13
C ILE A 44 11.83 2.02 14.48
N ARG A 45 10.99 3.07 14.57
CA ARG A 45 11.43 4.43 14.94
C ARG A 45 11.96 4.49 16.38
N GLN A 46 11.48 3.63 17.26
CA GLN A 46 12.00 3.48 18.64
C GLN A 46 13.29 2.63 18.71
N GLY A 47 13.85 2.24 17.55
CA GLY A 47 15.06 1.44 17.46
C GLY A 47 14.87 -0.04 17.80
N LYS A 48 13.62 -0.53 17.82
CA LYS A 48 13.32 -1.94 18.04
C LYS A 48 13.60 -2.75 16.78
N LYS A 49 14.02 -3.99 16.96
CA LYS A 49 14.21 -4.92 15.85
C LYS A 49 12.87 -5.50 15.43
N VAL A 50 12.55 -5.33 14.16
CA VAL A 50 11.36 -5.89 13.52
C VAL A 50 11.81 -6.68 12.30
N TYR A 51 11.27 -7.87 12.12
CA TYR A 51 11.56 -8.72 10.96
C TYR A 51 10.29 -8.95 10.19
N LEU A 52 10.37 -9.02 8.86
CA LEU A 52 9.25 -9.40 8.00
C LEU A 52 9.43 -10.84 7.54
N THR A 53 8.33 -11.60 7.62
CA THR A 53 8.21 -12.97 7.10
C THR A 53 6.89 -13.10 6.36
N ASP A 54 6.67 -14.25 5.74
CA ASP A 54 5.40 -14.53 5.04
C ASP A 54 4.20 -14.52 6.01
N ASP A 55 4.42 -14.84 7.29
CA ASP A 55 3.38 -14.86 8.32
C ASP A 55 3.10 -13.47 8.93
N GLY A 56 3.98 -12.48 8.70
CA GLY A 56 3.84 -11.14 9.24
C GLY A 56 5.11 -10.55 9.84
N TYR A 57 4.92 -9.57 10.73
CA TYR A 57 6.01 -8.89 11.41
C TYR A 57 6.38 -9.57 12.72
N ILE A 58 7.67 -9.86 12.92
CA ILE A 58 8.16 -10.45 14.16
C ILE A 58 8.83 -9.37 15.01
N VAL A 59 8.41 -9.29 16.27
CA VAL A 59 8.99 -8.43 17.32
C VAL A 59 9.26 -9.24 18.58
N ASP A 60 10.14 -8.76 19.46
CA ASP A 60 10.29 -9.38 20.77
C ASP A 60 9.05 -9.15 21.67
N THR A 61 8.88 -10.01 22.67
CA THR A 61 7.72 -9.98 23.58
C THR A 61 7.55 -8.64 24.30
N PRO A 62 8.60 -7.99 24.83
CA PRO A 62 8.45 -6.67 25.44
C PRO A 62 7.97 -5.59 24.46
N THR A 63 8.44 -5.66 23.21
CA THR A 63 7.97 -4.73 22.16
C THR A 63 6.51 -4.98 21.81
N PHE A 64 6.11 -6.25 21.64
CA PHE A 64 4.70 -6.60 21.39
C PHE A 64 3.78 -6.12 22.51
N GLU A 65 4.15 -6.33 23.77
CA GLU A 65 3.38 -5.88 24.93
C GLU A 65 3.18 -4.37 24.94
N ASN A 66 4.24 -3.59 24.67
CA ASN A 66 4.14 -2.14 24.57
C ASN A 66 3.20 -1.69 23.42
N LEU A 67 3.28 -2.37 22.27
CA LEU A 67 2.43 -2.04 21.11
C LEU A 67 0.94 -2.36 21.36
N LEU A 68 0.63 -3.40 22.11
CA LEU A 68 -0.76 -3.74 22.50
C LEU A 68 -1.45 -2.63 23.29
N GLY A 69 -0.70 -1.82 24.03
CA GLY A 69 -1.23 -0.68 24.77
C GLY A 69 -1.75 0.44 23.88
N ASP A 70 -1.14 0.61 22.69
CA ASP A 70 -1.38 1.73 21.79
C ASP A 70 -2.19 1.33 20.54
N TYR A 71 -2.12 0.06 20.13
CA TYR A 71 -2.66 -0.41 18.85
C TYR A 71 -3.56 -1.63 18.99
N ALA A 72 -4.62 -1.67 18.17
CA ALA A 72 -5.45 -2.86 18.01
C ALA A 72 -4.77 -3.86 17.08
N ILE A 73 -3.81 -4.60 17.61
CA ILE A 73 -3.05 -5.63 16.90
C ILE A 73 -3.26 -7.00 17.52
N TYR A 74 -2.98 -8.03 16.75
CA TYR A 74 -2.96 -9.42 17.18
C TYR A 74 -1.61 -10.01 16.87
N GLY A 75 -1.15 -10.92 17.70
CA GLY A 75 0.06 -11.66 17.45
C GLY A 75 0.03 -13.04 18.09
N ASP A 76 0.66 -13.97 17.42
CA ASP A 76 0.86 -15.33 17.87
C ASP A 76 2.25 -15.48 18.46
N ALA A 77 2.34 -16.23 19.57
CA ALA A 77 3.61 -16.50 20.25
C ALA A 77 4.56 -17.30 19.36
N LEU A 78 5.81 -16.85 19.26
CA LEU A 78 6.84 -17.47 18.45
C LEU A 78 8.06 -17.82 19.32
N TYR A 79 8.48 -19.08 19.27
CA TYR A 79 9.59 -19.61 20.06
C TYR A 79 10.91 -19.72 19.27
N LYS A 80 10.84 -19.45 17.97
CA LYS A 80 12.00 -19.51 17.08
C LYS A 80 12.59 -18.12 16.89
N VAL A 81 13.92 -18.02 16.94
CA VAL A 81 14.62 -16.78 16.61
C VAL A 81 14.40 -16.42 15.15
N PRO A 82 14.00 -15.18 14.84
CA PRO A 82 13.85 -14.72 13.45
C PRO A 82 15.17 -14.78 12.70
N ASN A 83 15.12 -15.26 11.47
CA ASN A 83 16.28 -15.23 10.58
C ASN A 83 16.13 -14.07 9.60
N GLY A 84 17.26 -13.46 9.24
CA GLY A 84 17.31 -12.40 8.25
C GLY A 84 17.55 -10.99 8.81
N PRO A 85 17.62 -9.98 7.95
CA PRO A 85 17.83 -8.61 8.36
C PRO A 85 16.54 -8.04 9.00
N SER A 86 16.72 -7.19 10.01
CA SER A 86 15.62 -6.41 10.54
C SER A 86 15.22 -5.30 9.55
N LEU A 87 13.93 -4.96 9.56
CA LEU A 87 13.41 -3.81 8.83
C LEU A 87 14.05 -2.51 9.34
N LYS A 88 14.08 -1.51 8.47
CA LYS A 88 14.59 -0.17 8.77
C LYS A 88 13.48 0.85 8.53
N ALA A 89 13.52 1.96 9.25
CA ALA A 89 12.69 3.11 8.92
C ALA A 89 13.04 3.60 7.51
N LEU A 90 12.02 3.86 6.71
CA LEU A 90 12.17 4.39 5.36
C LEU A 90 11.68 5.83 5.34
N LYS A 91 12.49 6.70 4.71
CA LYS A 91 12.10 8.07 4.36
C LYS A 91 11.49 8.07 2.97
N VAL A 92 10.32 8.65 2.85
CA VAL A 92 9.55 8.68 1.61
C VAL A 92 9.40 10.10 1.11
N TYR A 93 9.75 10.33 -0.16
CA TYR A 93 9.41 11.55 -0.86
C TYR A 93 8.23 11.30 -1.79
N SER A 94 7.23 12.16 -1.73
CA SER A 94 6.12 12.20 -2.67
C SER A 94 5.93 13.67 -3.09
N PRO A 95 6.10 14.00 -4.39
CA PRO A 95 5.92 15.36 -4.84
C PRO A 95 4.49 15.84 -4.53
N PRO A 96 4.30 17.08 -4.07
CA PRO A 96 2.99 17.61 -3.78
C PRO A 96 2.14 17.70 -5.04
N HIS A 97 0.84 17.55 -4.86
CA HIS A 97 -0.15 17.77 -5.89
C HIS A 97 -0.64 19.21 -5.85
N GLN A 98 -0.58 19.93 -6.97
CA GLN A 98 -1.11 21.27 -7.05
C GLN A 98 -2.63 21.21 -7.25
N PHE A 99 -3.38 21.63 -6.25
CA PHE A 99 -4.82 21.84 -6.42
C PHE A 99 -5.08 23.02 -7.31
N TYR A 100 -5.57 22.76 -8.50
CA TYR A 100 -5.82 23.74 -9.56
C TYR A 100 -6.73 24.92 -9.13
N TRP A 101 -7.63 24.67 -8.17
CA TRP A 101 -8.60 25.66 -7.68
C TRP A 101 -8.04 26.63 -6.63
N ALA A 102 -7.00 26.26 -5.93
CA ALA A 102 -6.51 26.99 -4.77
C ALA A 102 -5.11 27.56 -4.95
N GLY A 103 -4.37 27.15 -6.00
CA GLY A 103 -2.96 27.53 -6.19
C GLY A 103 -2.05 27.09 -5.04
N VAL A 104 -2.49 26.09 -4.25
CA VAL A 104 -1.77 25.61 -3.05
C VAL A 104 -1.30 24.19 -3.32
N ASP A 105 -0.05 23.93 -3.00
CA ASP A 105 0.49 22.58 -2.99
C ASP A 105 -0.12 21.80 -1.83
N SER A 106 -0.56 20.56 -2.11
CA SER A 106 -1.16 19.67 -1.13
C SER A 106 -0.50 18.29 -1.22
N PRO A 107 -0.36 17.57 -0.11
CA PRO A 107 0.06 16.19 -0.15
C PRO A 107 -0.89 15.35 -1.02
N THR A 108 -0.36 14.36 -1.71
CA THR A 108 -1.17 13.36 -2.43
C THR A 108 -1.91 12.47 -1.45
N HIS A 109 -2.95 11.76 -1.91
CA HIS A 109 -3.68 10.81 -1.06
C HIS A 109 -2.76 9.70 -0.54
N THR A 110 -1.87 9.19 -1.40
CA THR A 110 -0.88 8.18 -1.00
C THR A 110 0.10 8.74 0.03
N ALA A 111 0.57 9.99 -0.12
CA ALA A 111 1.43 10.62 0.87
C ALA A 111 0.74 10.74 2.24
N LEU A 112 -0.53 11.15 2.26
CA LEU A 112 -1.33 11.21 3.50
C LEU A 112 -1.52 9.83 4.13
N ALA A 113 -1.80 8.81 3.32
CA ALA A 113 -1.93 7.43 3.79
C ALA A 113 -0.61 6.93 4.40
N LEU A 114 0.52 7.13 3.73
CA LEU A 114 1.84 6.74 4.23
C LEU A 114 2.20 7.45 5.54
N LYS A 115 1.94 8.76 5.63
CA LYS A 115 2.10 9.52 6.88
C LYS A 115 1.24 8.95 8.00
N ASN A 116 -0.02 8.62 7.70
CA ASN A 116 -0.94 8.02 8.66
C ASN A 116 -0.49 6.60 9.08
N LEU A 117 0.16 5.85 8.21
CA LEU A 117 0.77 4.56 8.50
C LEU A 117 2.12 4.68 9.26
N GLY A 118 2.58 5.89 9.51
CA GLY A 118 3.78 6.15 10.31
C GLY A 118 5.09 6.16 9.51
N PHE A 119 5.05 6.30 8.19
CA PHE A 119 6.27 6.55 7.41
C PHE A 119 6.75 7.99 7.56
N ASP A 120 8.06 8.19 7.48
CA ASP A 120 8.68 9.51 7.55
C ASP A 120 8.66 10.15 6.14
N LEU A 121 7.82 11.19 5.97
CA LEU A 121 7.82 11.98 4.74
C LEU A 121 8.91 13.05 4.81
N VAL A 122 9.67 13.19 3.72
CA VAL A 122 10.73 14.18 3.57
C VAL A 122 10.38 15.20 2.48
N ASP A 123 10.97 16.38 2.57
CA ASP A 123 10.66 17.52 1.69
C ASP A 123 11.41 17.47 0.36
N THR A 124 12.51 16.70 0.30
CA THR A 124 13.35 16.62 -0.90
C THR A 124 13.61 15.17 -1.31
N PRO A 125 13.70 14.87 -2.62
CA PRO A 125 13.96 13.51 -3.10
C PRO A 125 15.36 13.00 -2.73
N GLU A 126 16.33 13.89 -2.48
CA GLU A 126 17.70 13.54 -2.08
C GLU A 126 17.72 12.85 -0.72
N GLU A 127 16.86 13.29 0.21
CA GLU A 127 16.74 12.75 1.56
C GLU A 127 15.98 11.43 1.62
N ALA A 128 15.27 11.09 0.55
CA ALA A 128 14.41 9.91 0.50
C ALA A 128 15.16 8.60 0.28
N ASP A 129 14.63 7.53 0.83
CA ASP A 129 14.97 6.15 0.48
C ASP A 129 14.10 5.62 -0.67
N VAL A 130 12.84 6.13 -0.76
CA VAL A 130 11.84 5.74 -1.75
C VAL A 130 11.11 6.97 -2.26
N VAL A 131 10.85 7.02 -3.57
CA VAL A 131 10.02 8.05 -4.21
C VAL A 131 8.65 7.46 -4.57
N VAL A 132 7.56 8.16 -4.24
CA VAL A 132 6.18 7.75 -4.56
C VAL A 132 5.53 8.80 -5.47
N LEU A 133 5.14 8.38 -6.67
CA LEU A 133 4.56 9.22 -7.70
C LEU A 133 3.09 8.84 -7.91
N GLU A 134 2.16 9.74 -7.58
CA GLU A 134 0.71 9.50 -7.70
C GLU A 134 0.05 10.40 -8.76
N SER A 135 0.51 11.63 -8.89
CA SER A 135 -0.07 12.60 -9.83
C SER A 135 0.64 12.57 -11.20
N ASN A 136 0.07 13.25 -12.18
CA ASN A 136 0.72 13.48 -13.47
C ASN A 136 1.70 14.67 -13.48
N ASN A 137 1.91 15.30 -12.32
CA ASN A 137 2.75 16.49 -12.16
C ASN A 137 4.07 16.16 -11.45
N PHE A 138 4.87 15.28 -12.04
CA PHE A 138 6.21 15.02 -11.54
C PHE A 138 7.27 15.24 -12.63
N ASP A 139 8.45 15.63 -12.20
CA ASP A 139 9.60 15.76 -13.10
C ASP A 139 10.16 14.37 -13.44
N LYS A 140 10.63 14.22 -14.69
CA LYS A 140 11.21 12.96 -15.16
C LYS A 140 12.45 12.51 -14.38
N SER A 141 13.19 13.45 -13.77
CA SER A 141 14.38 13.17 -12.97
C SER A 141 14.10 12.38 -11.71
N LEU A 142 12.84 12.34 -11.25
CA LEU A 142 12.43 11.55 -10.08
C LEU A 142 12.32 10.05 -10.40
N VAL A 143 12.10 9.70 -11.68
CA VAL A 143 11.97 8.29 -12.09
C VAL A 143 13.35 7.64 -12.10
N GLY A 144 13.55 6.63 -11.28
CA GLY A 144 14.83 5.90 -11.15
C GLY A 144 15.90 6.61 -10.33
N LEU A 145 15.64 7.80 -9.78
CA LEU A 145 16.57 8.44 -8.84
C LEU A 145 16.77 7.60 -7.57
N LYS A 146 15.70 7.01 -7.11
CA LYS A 146 15.59 6.09 -5.96
C LYS A 146 14.65 4.94 -6.37
N PRO A 147 14.53 3.87 -5.58
CA PRO A 147 13.39 2.97 -5.72
C PRO A 147 12.10 3.77 -5.83
N THR A 148 11.34 3.54 -6.90
CA THR A 148 10.19 4.39 -7.25
C THR A 148 8.93 3.57 -7.29
N ILE A 149 7.89 4.03 -6.60
CA ILE A 149 6.54 3.47 -6.64
C ILE A 149 5.65 4.45 -7.42
N VAL A 150 5.02 3.97 -8.48
CA VAL A 150 4.06 4.75 -9.29
C VAL A 150 2.65 4.26 -8.97
N VAL A 151 1.77 5.15 -8.53
CA VAL A 151 0.42 4.82 -8.06
C VAL A 151 -0.63 5.56 -8.88
N GLY A 152 -1.59 4.81 -9.38
CA GLY A 152 -2.76 5.35 -10.07
C GLY A 152 -2.55 5.69 -11.54
N GLY A 153 -3.68 5.83 -12.23
CA GLY A 153 -3.70 5.97 -13.69
C GLY A 153 -3.05 7.23 -14.22
N SER A 154 -3.20 8.35 -13.52
CA SER A 154 -2.60 9.63 -13.94
C SER A 154 -1.08 9.60 -13.94
N ALA A 155 -0.48 8.98 -12.93
CA ALA A 155 0.97 8.82 -12.84
C ALA A 155 1.47 7.78 -13.87
N MET A 156 0.76 6.69 -14.10
CA MET A 156 1.10 5.71 -15.15
C MET A 156 1.08 6.34 -16.54
N GLN A 157 0.06 7.12 -16.88
CA GLN A 157 -0.01 7.83 -18.16
C GLN A 157 1.10 8.86 -18.32
N ARG A 158 1.49 9.53 -17.23
CA ARG A 158 2.63 10.44 -17.25
C ARG A 158 3.92 9.70 -17.54
N LEU A 159 4.13 8.55 -16.87
CA LEU A 159 5.30 7.71 -17.06
C LEU A 159 5.43 7.23 -18.52
N GLU A 160 4.33 6.77 -19.11
CA GLU A 160 4.27 6.39 -20.51
C GLU A 160 4.65 7.54 -21.46
N LYS A 161 4.02 8.72 -21.28
CA LYS A 161 4.30 9.91 -22.09
C LYS A 161 5.75 10.38 -22.00
N LEU A 162 6.43 10.13 -20.91
CA LEU A 162 7.84 10.44 -20.75
C LEU A 162 8.75 9.48 -21.53
N GLY A 163 8.25 8.31 -21.93
CA GLY A 163 8.99 7.33 -22.71
C GLY A 163 10.25 6.81 -22.01
N LEU A 164 10.28 6.81 -20.66
CA LEU A 164 11.46 6.45 -19.87
C LEU A 164 11.63 4.94 -19.76
N ILE A 165 10.54 4.18 -19.80
CA ILE A 165 10.54 2.73 -19.61
C ILE A 165 10.17 2.09 -20.95
N ASP A 166 11.15 1.49 -21.60
CA ASP A 166 10.93 0.85 -22.91
C ASP A 166 9.95 -0.31 -22.80
N GLY A 167 8.98 -0.33 -23.70
CA GLY A 167 7.94 -1.35 -23.73
C GLY A 167 6.86 -1.24 -22.65
N PHE A 168 6.81 -0.15 -21.89
CA PHE A 168 5.69 0.16 -21.00
C PHE A 168 4.57 0.90 -21.76
N ASP A 169 3.34 0.45 -21.58
CA ASP A 169 2.14 1.05 -22.14
C ASP A 169 1.01 1.03 -21.10
N ALA A 170 0.38 2.18 -20.89
CA ALA A 170 -0.73 2.36 -19.96
C ALA A 170 -2.00 2.72 -20.72
N GLU A 171 -3.04 1.94 -20.58
CA GLU A 171 -4.31 2.16 -21.23
C GLU A 171 -5.33 2.80 -20.30
N LYS A 172 -6.10 3.74 -20.83
CA LYS A 172 -7.22 4.36 -20.16
C LYS A 172 -8.53 3.94 -20.81
N PHE A 173 -9.50 3.58 -20.01
CA PHE A 173 -10.85 3.38 -20.49
C PHE A 173 -11.45 4.69 -21.00
N SER A 174 -11.97 4.69 -22.22
CA SER A 174 -12.41 5.91 -22.93
C SER A 174 -13.83 6.37 -22.63
N GLY A 175 -14.49 5.84 -21.60
CA GLY A 175 -15.92 6.03 -21.36
C GLY A 175 -16.33 7.06 -20.30
N GLY A 176 -15.41 7.85 -19.75
CA GLY A 176 -15.71 8.85 -18.70
C GLY A 176 -14.62 8.94 -17.62
N SER A 177 -14.86 9.75 -16.57
CA SER A 177 -13.88 10.01 -15.53
C SER A 177 -14.21 9.38 -14.17
N ASP A 178 -15.46 9.00 -13.94
CA ASP A 178 -15.94 8.66 -12.60
C ASP A 178 -16.34 7.19 -12.53
N PHE A 179 -15.35 6.32 -12.69
CA PHE A 179 -15.54 4.88 -12.56
C PHE A 179 -14.93 4.39 -11.24
N GLU A 180 -15.68 3.53 -10.58
CA GLU A 180 -15.18 2.81 -9.43
C GLU A 180 -15.63 1.36 -9.47
N GLY A 181 -14.79 0.47 -8.96
CA GLY A 181 -15.14 -0.94 -8.92
C GLY A 181 -14.31 -1.72 -7.92
N LEU A 182 -14.99 -2.65 -7.29
CA LEU A 182 -14.37 -3.69 -6.49
C LEU A 182 -14.32 -4.97 -7.34
N MET A 183 -13.14 -5.52 -7.50
CA MET A 183 -12.87 -6.64 -8.41
C MET A 183 -12.04 -7.71 -7.72
N LYS A 184 -12.16 -8.95 -8.19
CA LYS A 184 -11.25 -10.04 -7.82
C LYS A 184 -9.96 -9.89 -8.61
N ALA A 185 -8.84 -9.99 -7.93
CA ALA A 185 -7.51 -9.98 -8.53
C ALA A 185 -6.79 -11.32 -8.30
N ILE A 186 -5.92 -11.66 -9.23
CA ILE A 186 -4.93 -12.74 -9.07
C ILE A 186 -3.59 -12.06 -8.77
N ILE A 187 -3.05 -12.34 -7.59
CA ILE A 187 -1.82 -11.74 -7.08
C ILE A 187 -0.71 -12.78 -7.05
N ASP A 188 0.48 -12.39 -7.39
CA ASP A 188 1.68 -13.20 -7.17
C ASP A 188 2.05 -13.13 -5.68
N ASP A 189 1.47 -14.03 -4.91
CA ASP A 189 1.63 -14.11 -3.45
C ASP A 189 3.01 -14.60 -3.00
N GLN A 190 3.89 -14.93 -3.93
CA GLN A 190 5.28 -15.33 -3.67
C GLN A 190 6.28 -14.16 -3.79
N ASP A 191 5.84 -13.00 -4.23
CA ASP A 191 6.72 -11.84 -4.35
C ASP A 191 6.76 -11.06 -3.02
N PRO A 192 7.94 -10.65 -2.53
CA PRO A 192 8.04 -9.86 -1.29
C PRO A 192 7.24 -8.55 -1.31
N LEU A 193 7.02 -7.95 -2.50
CA LEU A 193 6.24 -6.72 -2.64
C LEU A 193 4.72 -6.93 -2.44
N THR A 194 4.27 -8.17 -2.53
CA THR A 194 2.87 -8.55 -2.31
C THR A 194 2.66 -9.34 -1.01
N SER A 195 3.65 -9.32 -0.13
CA SER A 195 3.55 -9.97 1.18
C SER A 195 2.33 -9.45 1.96
N GLY A 196 1.51 -10.37 2.47
CA GLY A 196 0.27 -10.07 3.18
C GLY A 196 -0.99 -10.16 2.32
N TYR A 197 -0.86 -10.27 1.01
CA TYR A 197 -1.99 -10.56 0.13
C TYR A 197 -2.12 -12.06 -0.11
N ASN A 198 -3.36 -12.49 -0.36
CA ASN A 198 -3.62 -13.86 -0.82
C ASN A 198 -3.56 -13.91 -2.35
N LYS A 199 -3.29 -15.10 -2.91
CA LYS A 199 -3.29 -15.31 -4.36
C LYS A 199 -4.58 -14.81 -5.03
N ASN A 200 -5.73 -15.01 -4.40
CA ASN A 200 -7.01 -14.48 -4.82
C ASN A 200 -7.46 -13.44 -3.80
N ASP A 201 -7.39 -12.18 -4.16
CA ASP A 201 -7.73 -11.08 -3.26
C ASP A 201 -8.57 -10.03 -3.99
N LEU A 202 -8.92 -8.98 -3.29
CA LEU A 202 -9.75 -7.91 -3.81
C LEU A 202 -8.91 -6.74 -4.28
N PHE A 203 -9.30 -6.16 -5.40
CA PHE A 203 -8.73 -4.95 -5.95
C PHE A 203 -9.82 -3.90 -6.12
N TYR A 204 -9.64 -2.75 -5.47
CA TYR A 204 -10.49 -1.59 -5.68
C TYR A 204 -9.79 -0.58 -6.58
N SER A 205 -10.51 -0.06 -7.55
CA SER A 205 -10.04 1.03 -8.40
C SER A 205 -11.11 2.10 -8.53
N ASN A 206 -10.69 3.35 -8.41
CA ASN A 206 -11.50 4.53 -8.73
C ASN A 206 -11.04 5.21 -10.04
N SER A 207 -10.31 4.51 -10.86
CA SER A 207 -9.87 5.03 -12.16
C SER A 207 -9.80 3.92 -13.20
N GLY A 208 -10.33 4.20 -14.39
CA GLY A 208 -10.37 3.27 -15.49
C GLY A 208 -9.03 3.08 -16.21
N ASN A 209 -7.97 2.72 -15.48
CA ASN A 209 -6.64 2.55 -16.05
C ASN A 209 -6.08 1.17 -15.71
N TRP A 210 -5.30 0.62 -16.65
CA TRP A 210 -4.55 -0.62 -16.48
C TRP A 210 -3.24 -0.57 -17.26
N ILE A 211 -2.38 -1.54 -17.05
CA ILE A 211 -1.13 -1.70 -17.81
C ILE A 211 -1.44 -2.56 -19.02
N ALA A 212 -1.41 -1.94 -20.22
CA ALA A 212 -1.67 -2.63 -21.48
C ALA A 212 -0.49 -3.50 -21.90
N LYS A 213 0.74 -3.03 -21.63
CA LYS A 213 1.95 -3.75 -21.92
C LYS A 213 2.97 -3.54 -20.79
N ALA A 214 3.45 -4.63 -20.25
CA ALA A 214 4.55 -4.63 -19.30
C ALA A 214 5.89 -4.79 -20.05
N PRO A 215 6.96 -4.10 -19.65
CA PRO A 215 8.29 -4.33 -20.20
C PRO A 215 8.76 -5.77 -19.98
N ALA A 216 9.57 -6.30 -20.89
CA ALA A 216 9.99 -7.70 -20.88
C ALA A 216 10.78 -8.11 -19.61
N ASN A 217 11.45 -7.15 -18.98
CA ASN A 217 12.22 -7.35 -17.73
C ASN A 217 11.43 -7.04 -16.46
N PHE A 218 10.12 -6.75 -16.59
CA PHE A 218 9.24 -6.52 -15.45
C PHE A 218 8.41 -7.78 -15.16
N LYS A 219 8.18 -8.02 -13.89
CA LYS A 219 7.33 -9.09 -13.38
C LYS A 219 5.93 -8.55 -13.16
N THR A 220 4.91 -9.31 -13.58
CA THR A 220 3.52 -9.01 -13.24
C THR A 220 3.27 -9.46 -11.80
N LEU A 221 2.82 -8.52 -10.96
CA LEU A 221 2.48 -8.76 -9.56
C LEU A 221 0.99 -9.03 -9.37
N ALA A 222 0.14 -8.38 -10.15
CA ALA A 222 -1.31 -8.59 -10.06
C ALA A 222 -2.01 -8.36 -11.39
N THR A 223 -3.05 -9.17 -11.64
CA THR A 223 -3.98 -9.05 -12.76
C THR A 223 -5.41 -9.10 -12.24
N ILE A 224 -6.36 -8.51 -12.97
CA ILE A 224 -7.78 -8.79 -12.75
C ILE A 224 -8.06 -10.25 -13.11
N ALA A 225 -8.92 -10.95 -12.35
CA ALA A 225 -9.29 -12.32 -12.65
C ALA A 225 -9.96 -12.45 -14.03
N GLY A 226 -9.84 -13.63 -14.65
CA GLY A 226 -10.32 -13.85 -16.03
C GLY A 226 -11.83 -13.97 -16.17
N SER A 227 -12.55 -14.32 -15.10
CA SER A 227 -14.00 -14.48 -15.07
C SER A 227 -14.55 -14.18 -13.68
N ASP A 228 -15.84 -13.84 -13.61
CA ASP A 228 -16.56 -13.57 -12.36
C ASP A 228 -15.80 -12.62 -11.41
N TYR A 229 -15.16 -11.63 -11.99
CA TYR A 229 -14.25 -10.74 -11.28
C TYR A 229 -14.92 -9.48 -10.73
N TYR A 230 -15.98 -8.97 -11.36
CA TYR A 230 -16.64 -7.75 -10.94
C TYR A 230 -17.59 -8.02 -9.78
N ILE A 231 -17.41 -7.35 -8.64
CA ILE A 231 -18.18 -7.58 -7.43
C ILE A 231 -19.19 -6.46 -7.23
N ALA A 232 -18.75 -5.21 -7.30
CA ALA A 232 -19.57 -4.04 -7.02
C ALA A 232 -18.95 -2.78 -7.58
N GLY A 233 -19.76 -1.71 -7.65
CA GLY A 233 -19.33 -0.39 -8.10
C GLY A 233 -20.12 0.08 -9.31
N TRP A 234 -19.64 1.15 -9.93
CA TRP A 234 -20.20 1.69 -11.16
C TRP A 234 -19.12 1.83 -12.22
N TRP A 235 -19.06 0.86 -13.13
CA TRP A 235 -18.06 0.82 -14.20
C TRP A 235 -18.67 0.29 -15.50
N PRO A 236 -19.30 1.14 -16.30
CA PRO A 236 -19.77 0.75 -17.64
C PRO A 236 -18.60 0.29 -18.50
N GLY A 237 -18.70 -0.90 -19.07
CA GLY A 237 -17.61 -1.50 -19.85
C GLY A 237 -16.61 -2.31 -19.03
N ASN A 238 -16.94 -2.64 -17.78
CA ASN A 238 -16.10 -3.48 -16.91
C ASN A 238 -15.80 -4.86 -17.51
N GLU A 239 -16.60 -5.36 -18.46
CA GLU A 239 -16.36 -6.61 -19.17
C GLU A 239 -15.02 -6.68 -19.91
N LYS A 240 -14.39 -5.53 -20.13
CA LYS A 240 -13.05 -5.44 -20.76
C LYS A 240 -11.88 -5.60 -19.80
N LEU A 241 -12.16 -5.72 -18.50
CA LEU A 241 -11.13 -5.75 -17.47
C LEU A 241 -10.54 -7.14 -17.22
N ALA A 242 -11.16 -8.20 -17.72
CA ALA A 242 -10.67 -9.56 -17.55
C ALA A 242 -9.18 -9.69 -17.95
N ASN A 243 -8.37 -10.26 -17.07
CA ASN A 243 -6.93 -10.50 -17.28
C ASN A 243 -6.07 -9.23 -17.46
N LYS A 244 -6.60 -8.03 -17.19
CA LYS A 244 -5.81 -6.80 -17.30
C LYS A 244 -4.78 -6.72 -16.17
N ILE A 245 -3.56 -6.31 -16.51
CA ILE A 245 -2.48 -6.12 -15.55
C ILE A 245 -2.73 -4.84 -14.76
N VAL A 246 -2.65 -4.93 -13.43
CA VAL A 246 -2.86 -3.80 -12.52
C VAL A 246 -1.65 -3.48 -11.65
N ALA A 247 -0.69 -4.39 -11.55
CA ALA A 247 0.57 -4.13 -10.87
C ALA A 247 1.73 -4.89 -11.51
N ILE A 248 2.87 -4.21 -11.64
CA ILE A 248 4.13 -4.78 -12.11
C ILE A 248 5.28 -4.29 -11.26
N SER A 249 6.38 -5.02 -11.24
CA SER A 249 7.65 -4.58 -10.67
C SER A 249 8.82 -4.91 -11.59
N GLY A 250 9.87 -4.13 -11.53
CA GLY A 250 11.06 -4.40 -12.34
C GLY A 250 12.19 -3.43 -12.08
N LYS A 251 13.32 -3.68 -12.74
CA LYS A 251 14.48 -2.77 -12.72
C LYS A 251 14.45 -1.92 -13.98
N TYR A 252 14.56 -0.65 -13.79
CA TYR A 252 14.62 0.39 -14.80
C TYR A 252 16.08 0.81 -15.00
#